data_7815f09c732771f1d4ab8258a17b62b7
#
_entry.id   7815f09c732771f1d4ab8258a17b62b7
#
_cell.length_a   1.000
_cell.length_b   1.000
_cell.length_c   1.000
_cell.angle_alpha   90.00
_cell.angle_beta   90.00
_cell.angle_gamma   90.00
#
_symmetry.space_group_name_H-M   'P 1'
#
loop_
_entity.id
_entity.type
_entity.pdbx_description
1 polymer ?
#
loop_
_entity_poly.entity_id
_entity_poly.type
_entity_poly.pdbx_seq_one_letter_code
_entity_poly.pdbx_strand_id
1 'polypeptide(L)'
;DRKEAVKAGATGVMAAYNEIDGVPCHANEWLLKDVLREGLGFDGIVMADGVAIDRLDMLTGNDKAANAAYALNAGVDVSLWDDSFPHLEEAVERGLVSEETLDKAVLRVLELKFARGLFEHPYLEEKPLTEYNVPKTFPQSLEIARQSAVLLKNNGVLPLKKEKKLRIAVIGPNADALYQQLGDYTPPLRDGVGVTVLDGIRNEFKNADVRYALGCMICDDDTSGIAEAEKLAEESDLVILAL
;
A
#
# COMPACT_ATOMS: atom_id res chain seq x y z
N ASP A 1 -15.20 1.12 -8.26
CA ASP A 1 -15.69 0.52 -9.50
C ASP A 1 -14.80 1.00 -10.65
N ARG A 2 -14.08 0.05 -11.33
CA ARG A 2 -13.14 0.36 -12.43
C ARG A 2 -13.82 1.08 -13.59
N LYS A 3 -15.06 0.74 -13.90
CA LYS A 3 -15.85 1.39 -14.94
C LYS A 3 -16.05 2.89 -14.66
N GLU A 4 -16.33 3.23 -13.42
CA GLU A 4 -16.52 4.63 -13.04
C GLU A 4 -15.17 5.39 -13.03
N ALA A 5 -14.06 4.74 -12.70
CA ALA A 5 -12.73 5.34 -12.79
C ALA A 5 -12.34 5.67 -14.25
N VAL A 6 -12.59 4.74 -15.19
CA VAL A 6 -12.36 4.98 -16.63
C VAL A 6 -13.23 6.13 -17.12
N LYS A 7 -14.52 6.13 -16.79
CA LYS A 7 -15.44 7.25 -17.14
C LYS A 7 -15.01 8.60 -16.55
N ALA A 8 -14.39 8.58 -15.37
CA ALA A 8 -13.86 9.79 -14.73
C ALA A 8 -12.53 10.25 -15.34
N GLY A 9 -12.00 9.56 -16.35
CA GLY A 9 -10.79 9.95 -17.08
C GLY A 9 -9.49 9.41 -16.45
N ALA A 10 -9.52 8.26 -15.78
CA ALA A 10 -8.30 7.59 -15.36
C ALA A 10 -7.43 7.27 -16.57
N THR A 11 -6.14 7.64 -16.52
CA THR A 11 -5.18 7.47 -17.62
C THR A 11 -4.15 6.38 -17.35
N GLY A 12 -4.18 5.75 -16.18
CA GLY A 12 -3.31 4.64 -15.83
C GLY A 12 -4.07 3.59 -15.01
N VAL A 13 -3.78 2.33 -15.26
CA VAL A 13 -4.28 1.17 -14.51
C VAL A 13 -3.10 0.29 -14.14
N MET A 14 -3.04 -0.16 -12.89
CA MET A 14 -2.06 -1.13 -12.43
C MET A 14 -2.62 -2.55 -12.57
N ALA A 15 -1.88 -3.42 -13.24
CA ALA A 15 -2.13 -4.85 -13.23
C ALA A 15 -1.56 -5.45 -11.93
N ALA A 16 -2.46 -5.90 -11.05
CA ALA A 16 -2.11 -6.37 -9.72
C ALA A 16 -1.48 -7.76 -9.71
N TYR A 17 -0.89 -8.16 -8.57
CA TYR A 17 -0.30 -9.49 -8.38
C TYR A 17 -1.32 -10.63 -8.40
N ASN A 18 -2.59 -10.32 -8.18
CA ASN A 18 -3.67 -11.31 -8.11
C ASN A 18 -3.82 -12.11 -9.39
N GLU A 19 -4.41 -13.27 -9.22
CA GLU A 19 -4.89 -14.11 -10.31
C GLU A 19 -6.41 -14.01 -10.44
N ILE A 20 -6.90 -14.16 -11.67
CA ILE A 20 -8.31 -14.38 -11.97
C ILE A 20 -8.40 -15.73 -12.66
N ASP A 21 -9.10 -16.67 -12.03
CA ASP A 21 -9.25 -18.06 -12.50
C ASP A 21 -7.90 -18.74 -12.79
N GLY A 22 -6.89 -18.47 -11.95
CA GLY A 22 -5.54 -19.03 -12.07
C GLY A 22 -4.65 -18.36 -13.11
N VAL A 23 -5.09 -17.23 -13.69
CA VAL A 23 -4.27 -16.43 -14.63
C VAL A 23 -3.83 -15.13 -13.96
N PRO A 24 -2.52 -14.87 -13.81
CA PRO A 24 -2.00 -13.62 -13.28
C PRO A 24 -2.54 -12.41 -14.04
N CYS A 25 -2.99 -11.36 -13.34
CA CYS A 25 -3.61 -10.21 -13.99
C CYS A 25 -2.72 -9.57 -15.06
N HIS A 26 -1.40 -9.53 -14.83
CA HIS A 26 -0.41 -8.96 -15.77
C HIS A 26 -0.06 -9.89 -16.95
N ALA A 27 -0.62 -11.11 -16.99
CA ALA A 27 -0.55 -12.02 -18.13
C ALA A 27 -1.96 -12.39 -18.66
N ASN A 28 -2.99 -11.69 -18.22
CA ASN A 28 -4.38 -11.99 -18.53
C ASN A 28 -4.89 -11.11 -19.68
N GLU A 29 -4.77 -11.63 -20.89
CA GLU A 29 -5.19 -10.95 -22.12
C GLU A 29 -6.69 -10.59 -22.10
N TRP A 30 -7.55 -11.51 -21.67
CA TRP A 30 -8.97 -11.26 -21.53
C TRP A 30 -9.24 -10.05 -20.61
N LEU A 31 -8.57 -9.99 -19.45
CA LEU A 31 -8.75 -8.89 -18.50
C LEU A 31 -8.30 -7.55 -19.07
N LEU A 32 -7.11 -7.52 -19.68
CA LEU A 32 -6.46 -6.27 -20.06
C LEU A 32 -6.89 -5.78 -21.46
N LYS A 33 -7.24 -6.68 -22.38
CA LYS A 33 -7.72 -6.31 -23.71
C LYS A 33 -9.24 -6.32 -23.78
N ASP A 34 -9.88 -7.49 -23.63
CA ASP A 34 -11.33 -7.60 -23.89
C ASP A 34 -12.15 -6.81 -22.88
N VAL A 35 -11.84 -6.94 -21.58
CA VAL A 35 -12.61 -6.25 -20.53
C VAL A 35 -12.19 -4.79 -20.40
N LEU A 36 -10.89 -4.52 -20.22
CA LEU A 36 -10.42 -3.18 -19.90
C LEU A 36 -10.44 -2.26 -21.13
N ARG A 37 -9.76 -2.67 -22.21
CA ARG A 37 -9.65 -1.79 -23.39
C ARG A 37 -10.91 -1.79 -24.23
N GLU A 38 -11.41 -2.94 -24.65
CA GLU A 38 -12.58 -3.02 -25.54
C GLU A 38 -13.88 -2.78 -24.76
N GLY A 39 -14.10 -3.49 -23.65
CA GLY A 39 -15.35 -3.44 -22.90
C GLY A 39 -15.57 -2.15 -22.14
N LEU A 40 -14.51 -1.54 -21.58
CA LEU A 40 -14.60 -0.29 -20.83
C LEU A 40 -14.12 0.93 -21.62
N GLY A 41 -13.54 0.75 -22.81
CA GLY A 41 -13.03 1.84 -23.63
C GLY A 41 -11.78 2.52 -23.04
N PHE A 42 -10.92 1.76 -22.34
CA PHE A 42 -9.73 2.33 -21.73
C PHE A 42 -8.60 2.47 -22.76
N ASP A 43 -8.15 3.68 -22.98
CA ASP A 43 -7.08 4.07 -23.93
C ASP A 43 -5.74 4.42 -23.27
N GLY A 44 -5.70 4.51 -21.93
CA GLY A 44 -4.51 4.85 -21.17
C GLY A 44 -3.47 3.72 -21.08
N ILE A 45 -2.49 3.93 -20.20
CA ILE A 45 -1.40 2.96 -19.96
C ILE A 45 -1.80 1.89 -18.93
N VAL A 46 -1.32 0.67 -19.15
CA VAL A 46 -1.34 -0.41 -18.15
C VAL A 46 0.07 -0.61 -17.64
N MET A 47 0.26 -0.44 -16.34
CA MET A 47 1.52 -0.67 -15.65
C MET A 47 1.44 -1.95 -14.83
N ALA A 48 2.48 -2.77 -14.84
CA ALA A 48 2.61 -3.87 -13.89
C ALA A 48 2.90 -3.32 -12.48
N ASP A 49 2.54 -4.08 -11.46
CA ASP A 49 3.01 -3.80 -10.10
C ASP A 49 4.50 -4.12 -9.94
N GLY A 50 5.14 -3.67 -8.87
CA GLY A 50 6.57 -3.85 -8.65
C GLY A 50 7.02 -5.32 -8.73
N VAL A 51 7.97 -5.63 -9.61
CA VAL A 51 8.50 -6.99 -9.82
C VAL A 51 7.44 -8.02 -10.25
N ALA A 52 6.24 -7.58 -10.67
CA ALA A 52 5.13 -8.50 -10.96
C ALA A 52 5.42 -9.38 -12.19
N ILE A 53 6.08 -8.84 -13.20
CA ILE A 53 6.38 -9.58 -14.45
C ILE A 53 7.36 -10.72 -14.16
N ASP A 54 8.32 -10.53 -13.25
CA ASP A 54 9.26 -11.59 -12.86
C ASP A 54 8.58 -12.76 -12.15
N ARG A 55 7.39 -12.55 -11.55
CA ARG A 55 6.63 -13.66 -10.95
C ARG A 55 6.07 -14.64 -11.98
N LEU A 56 6.09 -14.29 -13.27
CA LEU A 56 5.80 -15.22 -14.36
C LEU A 56 6.87 -16.31 -14.54
N ASP A 57 7.99 -16.22 -13.82
CA ASP A 57 9.00 -17.29 -13.74
C ASP A 57 8.39 -18.66 -13.43
N MET A 58 7.30 -18.68 -12.69
CA MET A 58 6.55 -19.91 -12.40
C MET A 58 5.96 -20.56 -13.66
N LEU A 59 5.63 -19.78 -14.68
CA LEU A 59 5.05 -20.24 -15.94
C LEU A 59 6.11 -20.53 -17.01
N THR A 60 7.22 -19.81 -16.98
CA THR A 60 8.24 -19.81 -18.06
C THR A 60 9.52 -20.54 -17.69
N GLY A 61 9.69 -20.93 -16.41
CA GLY A 61 10.92 -21.55 -15.93
C GLY A 61 12.11 -20.58 -15.88
N ASN A 62 11.90 -19.35 -15.47
CA ASN A 62 12.86 -18.23 -15.39
C ASN A 62 13.34 -17.70 -16.76
N ASP A 63 12.55 -17.84 -17.81
CA ASP A 63 12.82 -17.22 -19.11
C ASP A 63 12.34 -15.76 -19.11
N LYS A 64 13.23 -14.81 -18.89
CA LYS A 64 12.91 -13.38 -18.76
C LYS A 64 12.30 -12.80 -20.04
N ALA A 65 12.79 -13.19 -21.22
CA ALA A 65 12.22 -12.77 -22.50
C ALA A 65 10.79 -13.31 -22.67
N ALA A 66 10.52 -14.55 -22.26
CA ALA A 66 9.18 -15.11 -22.27
C ALA A 66 8.24 -14.41 -21.27
N ASN A 67 8.71 -14.08 -20.07
CA ASN A 67 7.95 -13.29 -19.10
C ASN A 67 7.52 -11.94 -19.68
N ALA A 68 8.49 -11.20 -20.25
CA ALA A 68 8.25 -9.93 -20.91
C ALA A 68 7.21 -10.06 -22.04
N ALA A 69 7.34 -11.11 -22.85
CA ALA A 69 6.43 -11.40 -23.95
C ALA A 69 5.01 -11.69 -23.45
N TYR A 70 4.84 -12.49 -22.40
CA TYR A 70 3.53 -12.76 -21.81
C TYR A 70 2.84 -11.48 -21.36
N ALA A 71 3.55 -10.64 -20.62
CA ALA A 71 2.98 -9.39 -20.09
C ALA A 71 2.64 -8.39 -21.20
N LEU A 72 3.58 -8.15 -22.15
CA LEU A 72 3.37 -7.21 -23.24
C LEU A 72 2.24 -7.67 -24.18
N ASN A 73 2.21 -8.97 -24.54
CA ASN A 73 1.14 -9.53 -25.35
C ASN A 73 -0.22 -9.48 -24.64
N ALA A 74 -0.27 -9.60 -23.32
CA ALA A 74 -1.50 -9.46 -22.56
C ALA A 74 -2.00 -8.00 -22.50
N GLY A 75 -1.15 -7.01 -22.79
CA GLY A 75 -1.54 -5.60 -22.83
C GLY A 75 -0.96 -4.72 -21.73
N VAL A 76 0.08 -5.18 -21.04
CA VAL A 76 0.90 -4.34 -20.12
C VAL A 76 1.82 -3.48 -20.98
N ASP A 77 1.83 -2.17 -20.74
CA ASP A 77 2.63 -1.20 -21.48
C ASP A 77 3.93 -0.81 -20.75
N VAL A 78 3.91 -0.85 -19.42
CA VAL A 78 5.01 -0.36 -18.57
C VAL A 78 5.29 -1.37 -17.46
N SER A 79 6.54 -1.70 -17.29
CA SER A 79 7.01 -2.48 -16.13
C SER A 79 7.36 -1.60 -14.94
N LEU A 80 7.48 -2.20 -13.77
CA LEU A 80 7.92 -1.53 -12.56
C LEU A 80 8.92 -2.42 -11.80
N TRP A 81 10.22 -2.09 -11.92
CA TRP A 81 11.34 -2.74 -11.26
C TRP A 81 11.56 -4.23 -11.56
N ASP A 82 11.04 -4.76 -12.64
CA ASP A 82 11.32 -6.13 -13.02
C ASP A 82 12.57 -6.25 -13.89
N ASP A 83 13.13 -7.45 -13.91
CA ASP A 83 14.27 -7.82 -14.74
C ASP A 83 13.83 -8.36 -16.10
N SER A 84 12.54 -8.52 -16.34
CA SER A 84 12.00 -9.17 -17.54
C SER A 84 11.90 -8.20 -18.73
N PHE A 85 11.34 -7.00 -18.56
CA PHE A 85 11.17 -6.04 -19.66
C PHE A 85 12.47 -5.58 -20.33
N PRO A 86 13.62 -5.52 -19.65
CA PRO A 86 14.92 -5.33 -20.36
C PRO A 86 15.21 -6.36 -21.44
N HIS A 87 14.56 -7.53 -21.42
CA HIS A 87 14.71 -8.61 -22.43
C HIS A 87 13.68 -8.54 -23.57
N LEU A 88 12.96 -7.41 -23.75
CA LEU A 88 11.99 -7.28 -24.85
C LEU A 88 12.64 -7.33 -26.24
N GLU A 89 13.87 -6.82 -26.41
CA GLU A 89 14.61 -6.96 -27.65
C GLU A 89 14.82 -8.44 -27.99
N GLU A 90 15.31 -9.24 -27.07
CA GLU A 90 15.46 -10.69 -27.22
C GLU A 90 14.09 -11.37 -27.51
N ALA A 91 13.01 -10.92 -26.85
CA ALA A 91 11.68 -11.47 -27.09
C ALA A 91 11.20 -11.23 -28.54
N VAL A 92 11.51 -10.06 -29.11
CA VAL A 92 11.23 -9.74 -30.52
C VAL A 92 12.09 -10.57 -31.45
N GLU A 93 13.40 -10.67 -31.22
CA GLU A 93 14.32 -11.49 -32.02
C GLU A 93 13.92 -12.97 -32.05
N ARG A 94 13.40 -13.49 -30.93
CA ARG A 94 12.87 -14.85 -30.81
C ARG A 94 11.46 -15.02 -31.38
N GLY A 95 10.84 -13.96 -31.88
CA GLY A 95 9.49 -13.98 -32.40
C GLY A 95 8.38 -14.23 -31.36
N LEU A 96 8.67 -13.99 -30.06
CA LEU A 96 7.69 -14.12 -28.98
C LEU A 96 6.76 -12.90 -28.88
N VAL A 97 7.22 -11.76 -29.37
CA VAL A 97 6.50 -10.48 -29.47
C VAL A 97 6.72 -9.89 -30.85
N SER A 98 5.68 -9.32 -31.45
CA SER A 98 5.81 -8.56 -32.68
C SER A 98 6.27 -7.13 -32.40
N GLU A 99 7.06 -6.54 -33.31
CA GLU A 99 7.39 -5.10 -33.24
C GLU A 99 6.15 -4.22 -33.18
N GLU A 100 5.08 -4.57 -33.89
CA GLU A 100 3.80 -3.87 -33.85
C GLU A 100 3.19 -3.83 -32.44
N THR A 101 3.31 -4.92 -31.67
CA THR A 101 2.81 -4.97 -30.29
C THR A 101 3.64 -4.07 -29.38
N LEU A 102 4.95 -4.08 -29.53
CA LEU A 102 5.88 -3.21 -28.81
C LEU A 102 5.61 -1.73 -29.14
N ASP A 103 5.48 -1.39 -30.42
CA ASP A 103 5.21 -0.03 -30.88
C ASP A 103 3.88 0.52 -30.31
N LYS A 104 2.85 -0.31 -30.23
CA LYS A 104 1.57 0.09 -29.61
C LYS A 104 1.72 0.44 -28.14
N ALA A 105 2.52 -0.30 -27.39
CA ALA A 105 2.78 -0.01 -25.98
C ALA A 105 3.58 1.30 -25.81
N VAL A 106 4.65 1.45 -26.60
CA VAL A 106 5.47 2.68 -26.64
C VAL A 106 4.61 3.89 -27.02
N LEU A 107 3.75 3.75 -28.04
CA LEU A 107 2.89 4.83 -28.51
C LEU A 107 1.97 5.33 -27.39
N ARG A 108 1.32 4.44 -26.64
CA ARG A 108 0.43 4.84 -25.50
C ARG A 108 1.18 5.65 -24.44
N VAL A 109 2.42 5.24 -24.13
CA VAL A 109 3.25 5.98 -23.16
C VAL A 109 3.63 7.35 -23.71
N LEU A 110 4.00 7.45 -24.97
CA LEU A 110 4.35 8.72 -25.60
C LEU A 110 3.13 9.65 -25.73
N GLU A 111 1.98 9.14 -26.16
CA GLU A 111 0.73 9.89 -26.25
C GLU A 111 0.34 10.48 -24.90
N LEU A 112 0.46 9.70 -23.80
CA LEU A 112 0.18 10.20 -22.46
C LEU A 112 1.16 11.32 -22.06
N LYS A 113 2.46 11.18 -22.38
CA LYS A 113 3.46 12.22 -22.12
C LYS A 113 3.17 13.50 -22.88
N PHE A 114 2.80 13.40 -24.17
CA PHE A 114 2.40 14.56 -24.97
C PHE A 114 1.11 15.21 -24.44
N ALA A 115 0.09 14.41 -24.15
CA ALA A 115 -1.17 14.92 -23.61
C ALA A 115 -1.01 15.64 -22.25
N ARG A 116 0.02 15.28 -21.50
CA ARG A 116 0.37 15.94 -20.22
C ARG A 116 1.32 17.12 -20.37
N GLY A 117 1.78 17.45 -21.59
CA GLY A 117 2.70 18.55 -21.86
C GLY A 117 4.10 18.33 -21.27
N LEU A 118 4.52 17.07 -21.05
CA LEU A 118 5.79 16.77 -20.37
C LEU A 118 7.02 17.06 -21.22
N PHE A 119 6.85 17.28 -22.54
CA PHE A 119 7.94 17.71 -23.41
C PHE A 119 8.11 19.24 -23.41
N GLU A 120 7.03 19.99 -23.28
CA GLU A 120 7.04 21.45 -23.22
C GLU A 120 7.29 21.97 -21.81
N HIS A 121 6.76 21.26 -20.80
CA HIS A 121 6.80 21.65 -19.39
C HIS A 121 7.24 20.48 -18.51
N PRO A 122 8.51 20.00 -18.63
CA PRO A 122 8.98 18.80 -17.91
C PRO A 122 9.16 19.01 -16.41
N TYR A 123 9.22 20.23 -15.94
CA TYR A 123 9.46 20.58 -14.54
C TYR A 123 8.23 21.22 -13.89
N LEU A 124 8.00 20.89 -12.64
CA LEU A 124 6.99 21.55 -11.83
C LEU A 124 7.50 22.92 -11.38
N GLU A 125 6.61 23.89 -11.26
CA GLU A 125 6.91 25.12 -10.55
C GLU A 125 7.21 24.81 -9.08
N GLU A 126 8.35 25.33 -8.58
CA GLU A 126 8.68 25.22 -7.17
C GLU A 126 7.67 26.03 -6.34
N LYS A 127 6.90 25.32 -5.51
CA LYS A 127 6.01 25.96 -4.54
C LYS A 127 6.51 25.72 -3.12
N PRO A 128 6.45 26.75 -2.26
CA PRO A 128 6.78 26.57 -0.85
C PRO A 128 5.97 25.41 -0.24
N LEU A 129 6.61 24.56 0.56
CA LEU A 129 5.95 23.45 1.27
C LEU A 129 4.78 23.92 2.16
N THR A 130 4.77 25.21 2.54
CA THR A 130 3.68 25.85 3.29
C THR A 130 2.36 25.91 2.52
N GLU A 131 2.38 25.78 1.19
CA GLU A 131 1.17 25.71 0.36
C GLU A 131 0.48 24.33 0.42
N TYR A 132 1.20 23.30 0.83
CA TYR A 132 0.63 21.97 1.07
C TYR A 132 -0.07 21.97 2.43
N ASN A 133 -1.38 22.13 2.42
CA ASN A 133 -2.23 22.28 3.61
C ASN A 133 -2.42 20.93 4.36
N VAL A 134 -1.34 20.28 4.78
CA VAL A 134 -1.39 19.06 5.58
C VAL A 134 -2.28 19.21 6.82
N PRO A 135 -2.25 20.32 7.59
CA PRO A 135 -3.13 20.48 8.74
C PRO A 135 -4.63 20.46 8.43
N LYS A 136 -5.05 20.83 7.20
CA LYS A 136 -6.48 20.83 6.83
C LYS A 136 -7.05 19.42 6.62
N THR A 137 -6.20 18.43 6.38
CA THR A 137 -6.62 17.03 6.17
C THR A 137 -6.68 16.22 7.46
N PHE A 138 -6.09 16.70 8.55
CA PHE A 138 -6.09 15.99 9.83
C PHE A 138 -7.49 15.64 10.38
N PRO A 139 -8.51 16.53 10.33
CA PRO A 139 -9.84 16.15 10.77
C PRO A 139 -10.44 14.99 9.98
N GLN A 140 -10.23 14.95 8.66
CA GLN A 140 -10.70 13.85 7.81
C GLN A 140 -9.94 12.56 8.12
N SER A 141 -8.61 12.61 8.25
CA SER A 141 -7.78 11.47 8.62
C SER A 141 -8.18 10.88 9.96
N LEU A 142 -8.43 11.73 10.95
CA LEU A 142 -8.90 11.30 12.28
C LEU A 142 -10.28 10.63 12.20
N GLU A 143 -11.19 11.18 11.41
CA GLU A 143 -12.52 10.60 11.23
C GLU A 143 -12.46 9.25 10.52
N ILE A 144 -11.64 9.12 9.48
CA ILE A 144 -11.41 7.86 8.78
C ILE A 144 -10.81 6.82 9.76
N ALA A 145 -9.81 7.19 10.54
CA ALA A 145 -9.20 6.32 11.54
C ALA A 145 -10.23 5.84 12.59
N ARG A 146 -11.12 6.72 13.04
CA ARG A 146 -12.20 6.35 13.99
C ARG A 146 -13.19 5.37 13.37
N GLN A 147 -13.58 5.58 12.12
CA GLN A 147 -14.51 4.72 11.40
C GLN A 147 -13.91 3.38 10.99
N SER A 148 -12.58 3.28 10.87
CA SER A 148 -11.88 2.05 10.52
C SER A 148 -11.72 1.08 11.70
N ALA A 149 -11.89 1.56 12.95
CA ALA A 149 -11.82 0.70 14.12
C ALA A 149 -13.03 -0.23 14.20
N VAL A 150 -12.79 -1.55 14.30
CA VAL A 150 -13.84 -2.57 14.37
C VAL A 150 -13.89 -3.17 15.76
N LEU A 151 -15.03 -3.02 16.44
CA LEU A 151 -15.27 -3.63 17.75
C LEU A 151 -15.76 -5.07 17.55
N LEU A 152 -14.89 -6.04 17.74
CA LEU A 152 -15.22 -7.47 17.54
C LEU A 152 -16.03 -8.05 18.72
N LYS A 153 -15.75 -7.61 19.95
CA LYS A 153 -16.43 -8.08 21.16
C LYS A 153 -16.35 -7.02 22.27
N ASN A 154 -17.44 -6.86 23.03
CA ASN A 154 -17.45 -6.02 24.21
C ASN A 154 -18.38 -6.64 25.27
N ASN A 155 -17.84 -6.92 26.44
CA ASN A 155 -18.58 -7.44 27.60
C ASN A 155 -18.97 -6.31 28.60
N GLY A 156 -19.08 -5.06 28.12
CA GLY A 156 -19.40 -3.90 28.95
C GLY A 156 -18.18 -3.19 29.56
N VAL A 157 -16.95 -3.56 29.14
CA VAL A 157 -15.72 -2.83 29.54
C VAL A 157 -15.65 -1.48 28.84
N LEU A 158 -16.01 -1.43 27.56
CA LEU A 158 -16.05 -0.20 26.76
C LEU A 158 -17.48 0.40 26.72
N PRO A 159 -17.60 1.73 26.70
CA PRO A 159 -16.54 2.75 26.72
C PRO A 159 -15.93 2.94 28.12
N LEU A 160 -14.63 3.25 28.15
CA LEU A 160 -13.94 3.58 29.39
C LEU A 160 -14.36 4.96 29.89
N LYS A 161 -14.48 5.10 31.21
CA LYS A 161 -14.85 6.39 31.86
C LYS A 161 -13.57 7.19 32.13
N LYS A 162 -13.37 8.28 31.37
CA LYS A 162 -12.16 9.13 31.40
C LYS A 162 -11.96 9.85 32.76
N GLU A 163 -13.03 10.02 33.53
CA GLU A 163 -13.01 10.72 34.82
C GLU A 163 -12.42 9.87 35.93
N LYS A 164 -12.37 8.58 35.77
CA LYS A 164 -11.83 7.65 36.76
C LYS A 164 -10.32 7.75 36.84
N LYS A 165 -9.81 7.74 38.08
CA LYS A 165 -8.37 7.54 38.32
C LYS A 165 -8.08 6.05 38.22
N LEU A 166 -7.62 5.64 37.05
CA LEU A 166 -7.26 4.25 36.73
C LEU A 166 -5.75 4.11 36.65
N ARG A 167 -5.25 2.95 37.05
CA ARG A 167 -3.93 2.46 36.67
C ARG A 167 -4.10 1.66 35.40
N ILE A 168 -3.55 2.14 34.30
CA ILE A 168 -3.70 1.53 32.99
C ILE A 168 -2.34 1.00 32.54
N ALA A 169 -2.25 -0.30 32.33
CA ALA A 169 -1.12 -0.92 31.64
C ALA A 169 -1.39 -0.94 30.14
N VAL A 170 -0.47 -0.39 29.35
CA VAL A 170 -0.45 -0.54 27.88
C VAL A 170 0.72 -1.45 27.55
N ILE A 171 0.42 -2.61 27.01
CA ILE A 171 1.42 -3.68 26.83
C ILE A 171 1.43 -4.13 25.37
N GLY A 172 2.59 -4.35 24.84
CA GLY A 172 2.78 -4.96 23.54
C GLY A 172 3.66 -4.16 22.59
N PRO A 173 4.19 -4.83 21.55
CA PRO A 173 5.14 -4.25 20.62
C PRO A 173 4.56 -3.14 19.74
N ASN A 174 3.24 -3.15 19.51
CA ASN A 174 2.57 -2.12 18.71
C ASN A 174 2.05 -0.93 19.54
N ALA A 175 2.24 -0.95 20.86
CA ALA A 175 1.72 0.12 21.72
C ALA A 175 2.42 1.47 21.47
N ASP A 176 3.74 1.46 21.28
CA ASP A 176 4.57 2.66 21.13
C ASP A 176 5.48 2.58 19.88
N ALA A 177 4.99 1.95 18.82
CA ALA A 177 5.72 1.77 17.56
C ALA A 177 5.00 2.49 16.42
N LEU A 178 5.32 3.77 16.21
CA LEU A 178 4.63 4.61 15.23
C LEU A 178 4.67 4.02 13.82
N TYR A 179 5.81 3.52 13.37
CA TYR A 179 5.96 2.95 12.03
C TYR A 179 5.06 1.74 11.79
N GLN A 180 4.80 0.94 12.81
CA GLN A 180 3.91 -0.24 12.70
C GLN A 180 2.45 0.14 12.42
N GLN A 181 2.06 1.37 12.76
CA GLN A 181 0.71 1.88 12.52
C GLN A 181 0.51 2.46 11.13
N LEU A 182 1.57 2.70 10.37
CA LEU A 182 1.53 3.50 9.14
C LEU A 182 1.39 2.68 7.86
N GLY A 183 1.72 1.40 7.88
CA GLY A 183 1.76 0.53 6.69
C GLY A 183 2.98 0.78 5.80
N ASP A 184 3.06 0.06 4.68
CA ASP A 184 4.30 -0.07 3.89
C ASP A 184 4.69 1.17 3.09
N TYR A 185 3.72 1.89 2.54
CA TYR A 185 4.00 2.97 1.58
C TYR A 185 4.05 4.37 2.22
N THR A 186 4.41 4.42 3.49
CA THR A 186 4.49 5.69 4.20
C THR A 186 5.88 6.29 4.09
N PRO A 187 6.02 7.57 3.67
CA PRO A 187 7.30 8.25 3.69
C PRO A 187 7.80 8.45 5.13
N PRO A 188 9.11 8.66 5.32
CA PRO A 188 9.66 8.97 6.63
C PRO A 188 8.92 10.16 7.26
N LEU A 189 8.44 9.97 8.48
CA LEU A 189 7.80 11.04 9.24
C LEU A 189 8.86 11.93 9.90
N ARG A 190 8.53 13.21 10.03
CA ARG A 190 9.31 14.13 10.86
C ARG A 190 9.06 13.81 12.34
N ASP A 191 10.05 14.08 13.17
CA ASP A 191 9.90 13.94 14.63
C ASP A 191 8.69 14.71 15.14
N GLY A 192 7.93 14.08 16.03
CA GLY A 192 6.71 14.66 16.61
C GLY A 192 5.48 14.65 15.72
N VAL A 193 5.55 14.05 14.53
CA VAL A 193 4.38 13.83 13.67
C VAL A 193 3.88 12.41 13.86
N GLY A 194 2.65 12.28 14.30
CA GLY A 194 2.00 11.01 14.57
C GLY A 194 1.74 10.80 16.06
N VAL A 195 0.80 9.92 16.35
CA VAL A 195 0.36 9.59 17.71
C VAL A 195 0.32 8.07 17.82
N THR A 196 1.12 7.52 18.73
CA THR A 196 1.07 6.07 19.01
C THR A 196 -0.18 5.69 19.80
N VAL A 197 -0.48 4.41 19.93
CA VAL A 197 -1.57 3.94 20.80
C VAL A 197 -1.33 4.40 22.23
N LEU A 198 -0.10 4.27 22.72
CA LEU A 198 0.29 4.71 24.06
C LEU A 198 0.09 6.24 24.25
N ASP A 199 0.51 7.04 23.29
CA ASP A 199 0.32 8.50 23.33
C ASP A 199 -1.15 8.88 23.30
N GLY A 200 -1.94 8.22 22.45
CA GLY A 200 -3.37 8.43 22.37
C GLY A 200 -4.06 8.18 23.70
N ILE A 201 -3.71 7.08 24.38
CA ILE A 201 -4.25 6.74 25.70
C ILE A 201 -3.82 7.77 26.75
N ARG A 202 -2.55 8.14 26.80
CA ARG A 202 -2.04 9.18 27.71
C ARG A 202 -2.72 10.53 27.47
N ASN A 203 -3.00 10.85 26.23
CA ASN A 203 -3.65 12.10 25.85
C ASN A 203 -5.13 12.14 26.28
N GLU A 204 -5.84 11.04 26.18
CA GLU A 204 -7.25 10.94 26.51
C GLU A 204 -7.52 10.74 28.03
N PHE A 205 -6.66 10.02 28.74
CA PHE A 205 -6.82 9.67 30.14
C PHE A 205 -5.88 10.46 31.06
N LYS A 206 -6.00 11.79 31.06
CA LYS A 206 -5.12 12.70 31.82
C LYS A 206 -5.11 12.47 33.35
N ASN A 207 -6.16 11.83 33.90
CA ASN A 207 -6.29 11.53 35.33
C ASN A 207 -5.81 10.11 35.70
N ALA A 208 -5.42 9.29 34.69
CA ALA A 208 -4.95 7.92 34.90
C ALA A 208 -3.42 7.86 35.05
N ASP A 209 -2.95 6.84 35.78
CA ASP A 209 -1.55 6.43 35.76
C ASP A 209 -1.37 5.43 34.62
N VAL A 210 -0.81 5.90 33.49
CA VAL A 210 -0.63 5.10 32.27
C VAL A 210 0.83 4.66 32.17
N ARG A 211 1.05 3.36 32.35
CA ARG A 211 2.37 2.73 32.25
C ARG A 211 2.46 1.81 31.04
N TYR A 212 3.67 1.60 30.54
CA TYR A 212 3.95 0.80 29.36
C TYR A 212 4.95 -0.32 29.67
N ALA A 213 4.74 -1.46 29.06
CA ALA A 213 5.72 -2.54 28.97
C ALA A 213 5.68 -3.16 27.57
N LEU A 214 6.86 -3.43 27.00
CA LEU A 214 6.98 -4.03 25.67
C LEU A 214 6.42 -5.46 25.63
N GLY A 215 6.79 -6.29 26.62
CA GLY A 215 6.39 -7.68 26.72
C GLY A 215 7.19 -8.59 25.78
N CYS A 216 7.00 -8.45 24.49
CA CYS A 216 7.68 -9.22 23.45
C CYS A 216 7.92 -8.35 22.21
N MET A 217 8.73 -8.85 21.29
CA MET A 217 8.93 -8.26 19.96
C MET A 217 7.91 -8.84 18.95
N ILE A 218 7.82 -8.24 17.75
CA ILE A 218 6.87 -8.68 16.71
C ILE A 218 7.35 -9.95 16.00
N CYS A 219 8.64 -10.09 15.77
CA CYS A 219 9.21 -11.07 14.85
C CYS A 219 10.36 -11.90 15.45
N ASP A 220 10.46 -12.05 16.77
CA ASP A 220 11.44 -12.93 17.39
C ASP A 220 10.86 -13.71 18.56
N ASP A 221 11.64 -14.67 19.07
CA ASP A 221 11.27 -15.54 20.19
C ASP A 221 11.71 -15.00 21.55
N ASP A 222 12.09 -13.71 21.66
CA ASP A 222 12.50 -13.10 22.92
C ASP A 222 11.29 -12.89 23.86
N THR A 223 11.30 -13.63 24.95
CA THR A 223 10.28 -13.60 26.00
C THR A 223 10.73 -12.84 27.25
N SER A 224 11.90 -12.23 27.24
CA SER A 224 12.51 -11.59 28.42
C SER A 224 11.68 -10.48 29.06
N GLY A 225 10.87 -9.78 28.23
CA GLY A 225 9.98 -8.69 28.67
C GLY A 225 8.66 -9.16 29.29
N ILE A 226 8.29 -10.44 29.18
CA ILE A 226 6.97 -10.94 29.62
C ILE A 226 6.80 -10.82 31.14
N ALA A 227 7.82 -11.13 31.93
CA ALA A 227 7.73 -11.05 33.38
C ALA A 227 7.45 -9.60 33.89
N GLU A 228 8.04 -8.60 33.24
CA GLU A 228 7.75 -7.19 33.52
C GLU A 228 6.30 -6.82 33.14
N ALA A 229 5.85 -7.28 31.97
CA ALA A 229 4.50 -7.04 31.50
C ALA A 229 3.43 -7.69 32.40
N GLU A 230 3.65 -8.92 32.86
CA GLU A 230 2.80 -9.62 33.82
C GLU A 230 2.69 -8.86 35.13
N LYS A 231 3.83 -8.45 35.70
CA LYS A 231 3.84 -7.66 36.94
C LYS A 231 3.09 -6.34 36.77
N LEU A 232 3.29 -5.65 35.65
CA LEU A 232 2.59 -4.39 35.36
C LEU A 232 1.07 -4.63 35.23
N ALA A 233 0.66 -5.72 34.59
CA ALA A 233 -0.74 -6.11 34.47
C ALA A 233 -1.39 -6.36 35.84
N GLU A 234 -0.72 -7.09 36.73
CA GLU A 234 -1.20 -7.37 38.09
C GLU A 234 -1.38 -6.10 38.95
N GLU A 235 -0.51 -5.11 38.74
CA GLU A 235 -0.56 -3.82 39.44
C GLU A 235 -1.61 -2.85 38.87
N SER A 236 -2.30 -3.18 37.79
CA SER A 236 -3.17 -2.28 37.01
C SER A 236 -4.65 -2.61 37.18
N ASP A 237 -5.50 -1.58 37.06
CA ASP A 237 -6.96 -1.72 37.09
C ASP A 237 -7.52 -2.09 35.70
N LEU A 238 -6.75 -1.78 34.64
CA LEU A 238 -7.07 -2.05 33.24
C LEU A 238 -5.78 -2.38 32.46
N VAL A 239 -5.88 -3.37 31.61
CA VAL A 239 -4.80 -3.75 30.67
C VAL A 239 -5.27 -3.55 29.24
N ILE A 240 -4.45 -2.90 28.42
CA ILE A 240 -4.65 -2.73 26.98
C ILE A 240 -3.49 -3.42 26.29
N LEU A 241 -3.77 -4.48 25.52
CA LEU A 241 -2.78 -5.19 24.73
C LEU A 241 -2.80 -4.66 23.29
N ALA A 242 -1.63 -4.24 22.81
CA ALA A 242 -1.40 -3.78 21.43
C ALA A 242 -0.39 -4.73 20.75
N LEU A 243 -0.91 -5.84 20.21
CA LEU A 243 -0.17 -6.97 19.67
C LEU A 243 -0.09 -6.92 18.14
#